data_fc2e8af07742d6d767d43692a44c3762
#
_entry.id   fc2e8af07742d6d767d43692a44c3762
#
_cell.length_a   1.000
_cell.length_b   1.000
_cell.length_c   1.000
_cell.angle_alpha   90.00
_cell.angle_beta   90.00
_cell.angle_gamma   90.00
#
_symmetry.space_group_name_H-M   'P 1'
#
loop_
_entity.id
_entity.type
_entity.pdbx_description
1 polymer ?
#
loop_
_entity_poly.entity_id
_entity_poly.type
_entity_poly.pdbx_seq_one_letter_code
_entity_poly.pdbx_strand_id
1 'polypeptide(L)'
;MGQFLNNKEPYDKYKTVMNGTFFVDKTEILKELIPALQQEQRFFCITRPRRFGKTVMANMIAAFFEKNSEKSLFEKLAIAQYDQYKEQAGCHDVIYIDFSEMPRECHSYEEYIGRIQDGLVRDINEAYPEIAIDKNEAVWDVLSQVFDKTGHKFIFVMDEWDAVFQMSFVTERDRENYLLFLKLLLKGKSYVELAYMTGVLPIAKYSDGSELNMFLEYNMATRVRFSEYFGFTESEVDSLYQCYLEQTKKPQITRENLREWYDGYHTASGERLYNPRSVVCALTDNQLSNYWVSSGKYDSIFTYISHNVDEIQNDLTLMFAGEKIPTWIQEYAATAPELKTKEEIYSAMVVYGLLTYDNGKVFIPNKELLGSYAAMMKKEQSLGYIYRLANISSQMLQATLAKDTETMTKIIQYAHNTEVPILSYNNETELSAIVNLVYLSARDQYRVEREEKAGKGFVDFIFYPVRYDQDCIILELKVDHSPEDAIAQIKEKDYALRFRGKTAEKNKYTGRILAVGISYNKETKEHDCKVEEI
;
A
#
# COMPACT_ATOMS: atom_id res chain seq x y z
N MET A 1 32.79 -15.12 -5.45
CA MET A 1 31.46 -14.55 -5.26
C MET A 1 31.20 -13.61 -6.42
N GLY A 2 30.16 -13.88 -7.18
CA GLY A 2 29.81 -13.06 -8.34
C GLY A 2 28.96 -11.84 -7.99
N GLN A 3 28.70 -11.03 -8.99
CA GLN A 3 27.76 -9.91 -8.89
C GLN A 3 26.31 -10.41 -8.80
N PHE A 4 25.99 -11.46 -9.55
CA PHE A 4 24.65 -12.07 -9.63
C PHE A 4 24.63 -13.50 -9.11
N LEU A 5 25.66 -14.30 -9.37
CA LEU A 5 25.76 -15.69 -8.93
C LEU A 5 26.39 -15.76 -7.54
N ASN A 6 25.65 -16.34 -6.59
CA ASN A 6 26.08 -16.51 -5.20
C ASN A 6 26.57 -15.19 -4.58
N ASN A 7 25.76 -14.15 -4.78
CA ASN A 7 26.01 -12.80 -4.27
C ASN A 7 25.73 -12.75 -2.76
N LYS A 8 26.68 -12.23 -1.99
CA LYS A 8 26.56 -12.09 -0.54
C LYS A 8 25.61 -10.95 -0.09
N GLU A 9 25.34 -10.01 -0.97
CA GLU A 9 24.56 -8.81 -0.63
C GLU A 9 23.17 -9.12 -0.08
N PRO A 10 22.37 -10.06 -0.64
CA PRO A 10 21.10 -10.47 -0.07
C PRO A 10 21.20 -10.98 1.37
N TYR A 11 22.25 -11.76 1.67
CA TYR A 11 22.52 -12.25 3.02
C TYR A 11 22.79 -11.09 3.98
N ASP A 12 23.68 -10.16 3.63
CA ASP A 12 24.04 -9.03 4.48
C ASP A 12 22.85 -8.09 4.69
N LYS A 13 22.04 -7.85 3.64
CA LYS A 13 20.78 -7.07 3.71
C LYS A 13 19.77 -7.75 4.65
N TYR A 14 19.53 -9.05 4.51
CA TYR A 14 18.59 -9.77 5.36
C TYR A 14 19.05 -9.82 6.82
N LYS A 15 20.33 -10.10 7.07
CA LYS A 15 20.96 -10.07 8.41
C LYS A 15 20.77 -8.70 9.08
N THR A 16 20.89 -7.62 8.33
CA THR A 16 20.66 -6.26 8.86
C THR A 16 19.20 -6.06 9.28
N VAL A 17 18.23 -6.52 8.48
CA VAL A 17 16.82 -6.45 8.84
C VAL A 17 16.50 -7.31 10.06
N MET A 18 17.03 -8.52 10.12
CA MET A 18 16.83 -9.45 11.24
C MET A 18 17.37 -8.91 12.58
N ASN A 19 18.46 -8.14 12.53
CA ASN A 19 19.03 -7.48 13.71
C ASN A 19 18.27 -6.21 14.12
N GLY A 20 17.28 -5.79 13.35
CA GLY A 20 16.45 -4.65 13.70
C GLY A 20 15.55 -4.92 14.90
N THR A 21 15.26 -3.87 15.67
CA THR A 21 14.41 -3.95 16.87
C THR A 21 13.00 -4.51 16.57
N PHE A 22 12.44 -4.14 15.43
CA PHE A 22 11.07 -4.48 15.03
C PHE A 22 11.09 -5.49 13.87
N PHE A 23 11.69 -6.65 14.11
CA PHE A 23 11.77 -7.74 13.15
C PHE A 23 10.57 -8.68 13.30
N VAL A 24 10.01 -9.12 12.17
CA VAL A 24 9.00 -10.18 12.09
C VAL A 24 9.53 -11.32 11.24
N ASP A 25 9.54 -12.51 11.79
CA ASP A 25 10.00 -13.71 11.11
C ASP A 25 8.93 -14.24 10.13
N LYS A 26 9.25 -14.23 8.85
CA LYS A 26 8.42 -14.74 7.75
C LYS A 26 9.08 -15.92 7.02
N THR A 27 10.07 -16.57 7.64
CA THR A 27 10.80 -17.67 7.02
C THR A 27 9.95 -18.91 6.74
N GLU A 28 8.75 -18.99 7.29
CA GLU A 28 7.82 -20.10 7.00
C GLU A 28 7.38 -20.18 5.54
N ILE A 29 7.51 -19.10 4.75
CA ILE A 29 7.30 -19.17 3.29
C ILE A 29 8.18 -20.24 2.62
N LEU A 30 9.34 -20.54 3.18
CA LEU A 30 10.25 -21.57 2.68
C LEU A 30 9.63 -22.97 2.73
N LYS A 31 8.67 -23.22 3.65
CA LYS A 31 7.90 -24.48 3.68
C LYS A 31 7.05 -24.69 2.42
N GLU A 32 6.69 -23.60 1.74
CA GLU A 32 5.96 -23.61 0.47
C GLU A 32 6.90 -23.75 -0.75
N LEU A 33 8.13 -23.22 -0.65
CA LEU A 33 9.09 -23.19 -1.75
C LEU A 33 9.98 -24.44 -1.81
N ILE A 34 10.40 -24.98 -0.67
CA ILE A 34 11.27 -26.16 -0.61
C ILE A 34 10.66 -27.38 -1.34
N PRO A 35 9.39 -27.74 -1.13
CA PRO A 35 8.79 -28.86 -1.86
C PRO A 35 8.74 -28.64 -3.38
N ALA A 36 8.72 -27.40 -3.83
CA ALA A 36 8.64 -27.05 -5.25
C ALA A 36 9.96 -27.25 -6.02
N LEU A 37 11.11 -27.35 -5.36
CA LEU A 37 12.42 -27.54 -5.99
C LEU A 37 12.46 -28.73 -6.96
N GLN A 38 11.67 -29.77 -6.72
CA GLN A 38 11.62 -30.99 -7.54
C GLN A 38 10.30 -31.16 -8.31
N GLN A 39 9.46 -30.10 -8.35
CA GLN A 39 8.15 -30.17 -8.99
C GLN A 39 8.12 -29.37 -10.29
N GLU A 40 7.13 -29.65 -11.12
CA GLU A 40 6.86 -28.87 -12.32
C GLU A 40 6.49 -27.42 -11.98
N GLN A 41 5.72 -27.26 -10.89
CA GLN A 41 5.26 -25.96 -10.37
C GLN A 41 6.34 -25.27 -9.52
N ARG A 42 7.46 -24.87 -10.13
CA ARG A 42 8.61 -24.22 -9.49
C ARG A 42 8.84 -22.76 -9.88
N PHE A 43 7.88 -22.17 -10.57
CA PHE A 43 7.95 -20.77 -11.02
C PHE A 43 6.91 -19.94 -10.28
N PHE A 44 7.34 -19.10 -9.37
CA PHE A 44 6.45 -18.27 -8.53
C PHE A 44 6.65 -16.79 -8.84
N CYS A 45 5.57 -16.08 -9.11
CA CYS A 45 5.56 -14.63 -9.16
C CYS A 45 4.67 -14.07 -8.07
N ILE A 46 5.26 -13.30 -7.16
CA ILE A 46 4.54 -12.69 -6.05
C ILE A 46 4.41 -11.19 -6.29
N THR A 47 3.19 -10.74 -6.52
CA THR A 47 2.91 -9.32 -6.70
C THR A 47 2.25 -8.74 -5.45
N ARG A 48 2.84 -7.66 -4.93
CA ARG A 48 2.36 -6.95 -3.74
C ARG A 48 2.54 -5.44 -3.93
N PRO A 49 1.71 -4.64 -3.28
CA PRO A 49 1.92 -3.19 -3.25
C PRO A 49 3.33 -2.83 -2.75
N ARG A 50 3.74 -1.61 -3.00
CA ARG A 50 5.02 -1.13 -2.48
C ARG A 50 5.06 -1.22 -0.95
N ARG A 51 6.25 -1.57 -0.40
CA ARG A 51 6.55 -1.61 1.05
C ARG A 51 5.91 -2.75 1.84
N PHE A 52 5.40 -3.77 1.15
CA PHE A 52 4.88 -5.00 1.76
C PHE A 52 5.93 -6.08 2.02
N GLY A 53 7.23 -5.72 1.97
CA GLY A 53 8.32 -6.63 2.35
C GLY A 53 8.85 -7.50 1.21
N LYS A 54 8.52 -7.23 -0.08
CA LYS A 54 8.97 -8.01 -1.25
C LYS A 54 10.49 -8.21 -1.30
N THR A 55 11.23 -7.12 -1.29
CA THR A 55 12.70 -7.14 -1.34
C THR A 55 13.32 -7.84 -0.12
N VAL A 56 12.72 -7.66 1.08
CA VAL A 56 13.18 -8.38 2.28
C VAL A 56 13.00 -9.88 2.11
N MET A 57 11.86 -10.30 1.53
CA MET A 57 11.56 -11.70 1.23
C MET A 57 12.51 -12.26 0.17
N ALA A 58 12.75 -11.54 -0.91
CA ALA A 58 13.71 -11.93 -1.96
C ALA A 58 15.12 -12.13 -1.39
N ASN A 59 15.59 -11.18 -0.56
CA ASN A 59 16.86 -11.29 0.13
C ASN A 59 16.91 -12.50 1.09
N MET A 60 15.85 -12.75 1.83
CA MET A 60 15.73 -13.89 2.75
C MET A 60 15.81 -15.21 1.99
N ILE A 61 15.06 -15.36 0.89
CA ILE A 61 15.05 -16.57 0.06
C ILE A 61 16.43 -16.82 -0.54
N ALA A 62 17.05 -15.78 -1.11
CA ALA A 62 18.41 -15.88 -1.67
C ALA A 62 19.42 -16.28 -0.59
N ALA A 63 19.40 -15.60 0.56
CA ALA A 63 20.28 -15.90 1.69
C ALA A 63 20.11 -17.31 2.25
N PHE A 64 18.88 -17.84 2.22
CA PHE A 64 18.60 -19.19 2.71
C PHE A 64 19.19 -20.28 1.84
N PHE A 65 19.01 -20.18 0.53
CA PHE A 65 19.44 -21.21 -0.40
C PHE A 65 20.93 -21.12 -0.77
N GLU A 66 21.53 -19.93 -0.76
CA GLU A 66 22.86 -19.65 -1.28
C GLU A 66 23.96 -20.40 -0.52
N LYS A 67 24.76 -21.18 -1.24
CA LYS A 67 25.75 -22.15 -0.69
C LYS A 67 26.89 -21.55 0.15
N ASN A 68 27.18 -20.26 -0.01
CA ASN A 68 28.21 -19.57 0.79
C ASN A 68 27.64 -18.83 1.99
N SER A 69 26.30 -18.85 2.18
CA SER A 69 25.63 -18.21 3.30
C SER A 69 25.86 -18.97 4.62
N GLU A 70 25.97 -18.23 5.71
CA GLU A 70 26.09 -18.83 7.03
C GLU A 70 24.75 -19.42 7.49
N LYS A 71 24.64 -20.74 7.53
CA LYS A 71 23.42 -21.47 7.96
C LYS A 71 22.92 -21.06 9.35
N SER A 72 23.83 -20.64 10.26
CA SER A 72 23.53 -20.19 11.60
C SER A 72 22.54 -19.01 11.67
N LEU A 73 22.43 -18.23 10.59
CA LEU A 73 21.48 -17.12 10.51
C LEU A 73 20.03 -17.59 10.70
N PHE A 74 19.70 -18.78 10.20
CA PHE A 74 18.33 -19.32 10.19
C PHE A 74 18.02 -20.28 11.35
N GLU A 75 19.00 -20.67 12.15
CA GLU A 75 18.85 -21.69 13.21
C GLU A 75 17.84 -21.31 14.31
N LYS A 76 17.60 -20.02 14.50
CA LYS A 76 16.67 -19.50 15.52
C LYS A 76 15.33 -19.04 14.94
N LEU A 77 15.15 -19.16 13.63
CA LEU A 77 13.96 -18.72 12.93
C LEU A 77 12.97 -19.88 12.78
N ALA A 78 11.73 -19.57 12.47
CA ALA A 78 10.62 -20.54 12.39
C ALA A 78 10.90 -21.69 11.41
N ILE A 79 11.62 -21.43 10.32
CA ILE A 79 12.00 -22.46 9.34
C ILE A 79 12.91 -23.55 9.93
N ALA A 80 13.66 -23.27 10.96
CA ALA A 80 14.57 -24.24 11.58
C ALA A 80 13.83 -25.45 12.18
N GLN A 81 12.53 -25.33 12.44
CA GLN A 81 11.68 -26.41 12.92
C GLN A 81 11.17 -27.32 11.80
N TYR A 82 11.41 -26.99 10.53
CA TYR A 82 10.99 -27.78 9.39
C TYR A 82 12.03 -28.86 9.08
N ASP A 83 11.57 -30.11 8.94
CA ASP A 83 12.48 -31.27 8.82
C ASP A 83 13.48 -31.14 7.66
N GLN A 84 13.06 -30.58 6.52
CA GLN A 84 13.91 -30.42 5.35
C GLN A 84 14.84 -29.18 5.41
N TYR A 85 14.78 -28.38 6.49
CA TYR A 85 15.60 -27.18 6.63
C TYR A 85 17.08 -27.43 6.39
N LYS A 86 17.67 -28.43 7.11
CA LYS A 86 19.11 -28.70 7.08
C LYS A 86 19.62 -29.20 5.74
N GLU A 87 18.76 -29.84 4.97
CA GLU A 87 19.10 -30.38 3.66
C GLU A 87 19.18 -29.31 2.58
N GLN A 88 18.38 -28.24 2.74
CA GLN A 88 18.22 -27.20 1.72
C GLN A 88 18.95 -25.91 2.04
N ALA A 89 19.15 -25.57 3.34
CA ALA A 89 19.80 -24.35 3.74
C ALA A 89 21.29 -24.30 3.32
N GLY A 90 21.66 -23.29 2.55
CA GLY A 90 23.04 -23.07 2.08
C GLY A 90 23.58 -24.19 1.20
N CYS A 91 22.78 -24.75 0.31
CA CYS A 91 23.15 -25.90 -0.52
C CYS A 91 23.02 -25.65 -2.03
N HIS A 92 22.55 -24.47 -2.45
CA HIS A 92 22.21 -24.21 -3.85
C HIS A 92 23.05 -23.09 -4.47
N ASP A 93 23.18 -23.12 -5.78
CA ASP A 93 23.66 -21.99 -6.57
C ASP A 93 22.50 -21.04 -6.83
N VAL A 94 22.60 -19.80 -6.34
CA VAL A 94 21.55 -18.78 -6.41
C VAL A 94 21.96 -17.65 -7.35
N ILE A 95 21.12 -17.37 -8.34
CA ILE A 95 21.21 -16.19 -9.20
C ILE A 95 20.22 -15.17 -8.67
N TYR A 96 20.75 -14.05 -8.14
CA TYR A 96 19.95 -12.93 -7.63
C TYR A 96 20.04 -11.74 -8.57
N ILE A 97 18.89 -11.24 -9.02
CA ILE A 97 18.80 -10.08 -9.91
C ILE A 97 17.78 -9.10 -9.32
N ASP A 98 18.20 -7.89 -8.99
CA ASP A 98 17.31 -6.76 -8.71
C ASP A 98 17.21 -5.88 -9.97
N PHE A 99 16.06 -5.94 -10.63
CA PHE A 99 15.82 -5.19 -11.86
C PHE A 99 15.63 -3.69 -11.65
N SER A 100 15.54 -3.21 -10.41
CA SER A 100 15.52 -1.78 -10.10
C SER A 100 16.92 -1.15 -10.06
N GLU A 101 17.99 -1.96 -10.00
CA GLU A 101 19.36 -1.48 -9.95
C GLU A 101 19.82 -0.95 -11.32
N MET A 102 20.09 0.35 -11.37
CA MET A 102 20.57 1.04 -12.56
C MET A 102 22.08 1.28 -12.50
N PRO A 103 22.82 0.98 -13.56
CA PRO A 103 24.20 1.45 -13.68
C PRO A 103 24.22 2.99 -13.76
N ARG A 104 25.32 3.59 -13.31
CA ARG A 104 25.47 5.05 -13.19
C ARG A 104 25.26 5.81 -14.51
N GLU A 105 25.55 5.19 -15.63
CA GLU A 105 25.46 5.76 -16.99
C GLU A 105 24.80 4.71 -17.90
N CYS A 106 23.48 4.57 -17.80
CA CYS A 106 22.70 3.68 -18.65
C CYS A 106 21.64 4.51 -19.39
N HIS A 107 21.70 4.47 -20.72
CA HIS A 107 20.87 5.31 -21.60
C HIS A 107 20.01 4.51 -22.57
N SER A 108 20.16 3.19 -22.60
CA SER A 108 19.38 2.32 -23.47
C SER A 108 19.06 0.98 -22.79
N TYR A 109 18.04 0.30 -23.31
CA TYR A 109 17.69 -1.05 -22.89
C TYR A 109 18.83 -2.04 -23.16
N GLU A 110 19.51 -1.92 -24.31
CA GLU A 110 20.61 -2.80 -24.69
C GLU A 110 21.78 -2.70 -23.70
N GLU A 111 22.14 -1.49 -23.28
CA GLU A 111 23.18 -1.29 -22.25
C GLU A 111 22.74 -1.89 -20.91
N TYR A 112 21.49 -1.70 -20.54
CA TYR A 112 20.94 -2.20 -19.29
C TYR A 112 20.94 -3.74 -19.24
N ILE A 113 20.33 -4.40 -20.23
CA ILE A 113 20.22 -5.86 -20.26
C ILE A 113 21.56 -6.53 -20.54
N GLY A 114 22.41 -5.89 -21.37
CA GLY A 114 23.77 -6.35 -21.66
C GLY A 114 24.60 -6.46 -20.38
N ARG A 115 24.55 -5.46 -19.49
CA ARG A 115 25.23 -5.51 -18.19
C ARG A 115 24.83 -6.75 -17.37
N ILE A 116 23.54 -7.09 -17.35
CA ILE A 116 23.05 -8.27 -16.61
C ILE A 116 23.57 -9.55 -17.25
N GLN A 117 23.49 -9.67 -18.57
CA GLN A 117 23.96 -10.85 -19.31
C GLN A 117 25.47 -11.03 -19.17
N ASP A 118 26.25 -9.99 -19.43
CA ASP A 118 27.72 -10.02 -19.35
C ASP A 118 28.19 -10.32 -17.91
N GLY A 119 27.51 -9.75 -16.93
CA GLY A 119 27.76 -10.00 -15.52
C GLY A 119 27.51 -11.46 -15.14
N LEU A 120 26.38 -12.03 -15.57
CA LEU A 120 26.08 -13.45 -15.35
C LEU A 120 27.07 -14.38 -16.02
N VAL A 121 27.41 -14.13 -17.30
CA VAL A 121 28.40 -14.95 -18.04
C VAL A 121 29.76 -14.89 -17.35
N ARG A 122 30.19 -13.71 -16.90
CA ARG A 122 31.44 -13.55 -16.14
C ARG A 122 31.40 -14.34 -14.82
N ASP A 123 30.34 -14.20 -14.03
CA ASP A 123 30.21 -14.87 -12.73
C ASP A 123 30.20 -16.40 -12.90
N ILE A 124 29.51 -16.91 -13.93
CA ILE A 124 29.49 -18.35 -14.26
C ILE A 124 30.87 -18.83 -14.70
N ASN A 125 31.58 -18.06 -15.51
CA ASN A 125 32.95 -18.40 -15.98
C ASN A 125 33.94 -18.47 -14.80
N GLU A 126 33.78 -17.59 -13.80
CA GLU A 126 34.59 -17.61 -12.58
C GLU A 126 34.23 -18.79 -11.66
N ALA A 127 32.95 -19.17 -11.61
CA ALA A 127 32.49 -20.26 -10.76
C ALA A 127 32.78 -21.66 -11.34
N TYR A 128 32.86 -21.78 -12.67
CA TYR A 128 33.06 -23.03 -13.40
C TYR A 128 34.24 -22.93 -14.40
N PRO A 129 35.46 -22.68 -13.93
CA PRO A 129 36.61 -22.41 -14.79
C PRO A 129 37.04 -23.62 -15.66
N GLU A 130 36.59 -24.83 -15.33
CA GLU A 130 36.80 -26.05 -16.10
C GLU A 130 35.93 -26.13 -17.36
N ILE A 131 34.91 -25.25 -17.48
CA ILE A 131 34.03 -25.21 -18.65
C ILE A 131 34.50 -24.09 -19.57
N ALA A 132 34.91 -24.45 -20.78
CA ALA A 132 35.26 -23.45 -21.80
C ALA A 132 33.99 -22.71 -22.25
N ILE A 133 33.79 -21.48 -21.78
CA ILE A 133 32.67 -20.61 -22.09
C ILE A 133 33.15 -19.49 -23.00
N ASP A 134 32.49 -19.30 -24.15
CA ASP A 134 32.72 -18.12 -24.99
C ASP A 134 31.98 -16.94 -24.37
N LYS A 135 32.67 -15.83 -24.17
CA LYS A 135 32.09 -14.59 -23.57
C LYS A 135 31.00 -13.96 -24.44
N ASN A 136 30.91 -14.33 -25.71
CA ASN A 136 29.88 -13.84 -26.64
C ASN A 136 28.66 -14.75 -26.72
N GLU A 137 28.64 -15.87 -26.01
CA GLU A 137 27.44 -16.74 -25.94
C GLU A 137 26.34 -16.12 -25.10
N ALA A 138 25.10 -16.42 -25.48
CA ALA A 138 23.96 -15.98 -24.71
C ALA A 138 23.92 -16.68 -23.32
N VAL A 139 23.56 -15.97 -22.30
CA VAL A 139 23.56 -16.47 -20.89
C VAL A 139 22.81 -17.77 -20.71
N TRP A 140 21.69 -17.98 -21.42
CA TRP A 140 20.91 -19.23 -21.34
C TRP A 140 21.62 -20.43 -22.01
N ASP A 141 22.47 -20.20 -22.98
CA ASP A 141 23.29 -21.26 -23.62
C ASP A 141 24.44 -21.63 -22.69
N VAL A 142 25.09 -20.65 -22.07
CA VAL A 142 26.12 -20.85 -21.05
C VAL A 142 25.58 -21.65 -19.86
N LEU A 143 24.43 -21.31 -19.32
CA LEU A 143 23.79 -22.05 -18.23
C LEU A 143 23.42 -23.49 -18.63
N SER A 144 22.97 -23.69 -19.88
CA SER A 144 22.68 -25.02 -20.40
C SER A 144 23.95 -25.85 -20.49
N GLN A 145 25.06 -25.29 -20.94
CA GLN A 145 26.37 -25.98 -21.00
C GLN A 145 26.88 -26.39 -19.62
N VAL A 146 26.70 -25.51 -18.60
CA VAL A 146 27.06 -25.85 -17.22
C VAL A 146 26.22 -27.02 -16.74
N PHE A 147 24.89 -26.97 -16.94
CA PHE A 147 24.00 -28.05 -16.56
C PHE A 147 24.35 -29.36 -17.26
N ASP A 148 24.58 -29.35 -18.57
CA ASP A 148 24.90 -30.55 -19.35
C ASP A 148 26.20 -31.22 -18.90
N LYS A 149 27.19 -30.42 -18.44
CA LYS A 149 28.51 -30.95 -18.02
C LYS A 149 28.57 -31.34 -16.55
N THR A 150 27.79 -30.68 -15.68
CA THR A 150 27.91 -30.83 -14.23
C THR A 150 26.65 -31.37 -13.54
N GLY A 151 25.49 -31.26 -14.21
CA GLY A 151 24.16 -31.51 -13.59
C GLY A 151 23.70 -30.43 -12.60
N HIS A 152 24.50 -29.36 -12.42
CA HIS A 152 24.14 -28.28 -11.48
C HIS A 152 22.95 -27.49 -11.99
N LYS A 153 22.05 -27.18 -11.07
CA LYS A 153 20.86 -26.35 -11.29
C LYS A 153 20.99 -25.05 -10.51
N PHE A 154 20.16 -24.08 -10.87
CA PHE A 154 20.19 -22.75 -10.30
C PHE A 154 18.82 -22.35 -9.76
N ILE A 155 18.83 -21.71 -8.61
CA ILE A 155 17.65 -21.00 -8.06
C ILE A 155 17.76 -19.54 -8.52
N PHE A 156 16.71 -19.06 -9.20
CA PHE A 156 16.59 -17.68 -9.63
C PHE A 156 15.73 -16.90 -8.63
N VAL A 157 16.28 -15.84 -8.08
CA VAL A 157 15.56 -14.87 -7.26
C VAL A 157 15.61 -13.52 -7.95
N MET A 158 14.46 -13.06 -8.44
CA MET A 158 14.33 -11.86 -9.26
C MET A 158 13.44 -10.85 -8.55
N ASP A 159 14.03 -9.75 -8.10
CA ASP A 159 13.30 -8.68 -7.42
C ASP A 159 12.96 -7.54 -8.37
N GLU A 160 11.82 -6.86 -8.12
CA GLU A 160 11.31 -5.70 -8.87
C GLU A 160 11.28 -5.94 -10.40
N TRP A 161 10.79 -7.12 -10.83
CA TRP A 161 10.77 -7.54 -12.25
C TRP A 161 10.15 -6.50 -13.18
N ASP A 162 9.21 -5.71 -12.70
CA ASP A 162 8.46 -4.70 -13.43
C ASP A 162 9.13 -3.31 -13.44
N ALA A 163 10.28 -3.14 -12.79
CA ALA A 163 11.00 -1.88 -12.76
C ALA A 163 11.45 -1.42 -14.15
N VAL A 164 11.77 -2.36 -15.03
CA VAL A 164 12.19 -2.10 -16.43
C VAL A 164 11.13 -1.29 -17.19
N PHE A 165 9.85 -1.56 -16.94
CA PHE A 165 8.73 -0.85 -17.61
C PHE A 165 8.60 0.62 -17.22
N GLN A 166 9.25 1.04 -16.13
CA GLN A 166 9.21 2.41 -15.62
C GLN A 166 10.46 3.23 -15.99
N MET A 167 11.43 2.62 -16.69
CA MET A 167 12.65 3.29 -17.13
C MET A 167 12.34 4.20 -18.32
N SER A 168 12.81 5.45 -18.27
CA SER A 168 12.48 6.49 -19.26
C SER A 168 13.01 6.23 -20.67
N PHE A 169 14.02 5.40 -20.81
CA PHE A 169 14.62 5.03 -22.10
C PHE A 169 14.04 3.73 -22.69
N VAL A 170 13.16 3.04 -21.98
CA VAL A 170 12.55 1.78 -22.43
C VAL A 170 11.34 2.05 -23.32
N THR A 171 11.43 1.58 -24.57
CA THR A 171 10.34 1.65 -25.56
C THR A 171 9.40 0.43 -25.46
N GLU A 172 8.29 0.44 -26.20
CA GLU A 172 7.39 -0.72 -26.33
C GLU A 172 8.10 -1.96 -26.84
N ARG A 173 8.95 -1.80 -27.87
CA ARG A 173 9.77 -2.89 -28.40
C ARG A 173 10.76 -3.45 -27.39
N ASP A 174 11.30 -2.60 -26.53
CA ASP A 174 12.22 -3.03 -25.47
C ASP A 174 11.52 -3.85 -24.41
N ARG A 175 10.25 -3.53 -24.12
CA ARG A 175 9.39 -4.33 -23.23
C ARG A 175 9.18 -5.74 -23.79
N GLU A 176 8.89 -5.88 -25.08
CA GLU A 176 8.78 -7.17 -25.75
C GLU A 176 10.11 -7.94 -25.69
N ASN A 177 11.23 -7.28 -25.96
CA ASN A 177 12.57 -7.86 -25.88
C ASN A 177 12.91 -8.31 -24.45
N TYR A 178 12.49 -7.56 -23.42
CA TYR A 178 12.67 -7.94 -22.03
C TYR A 178 11.87 -9.21 -21.65
N LEU A 179 10.63 -9.30 -22.07
CA LEU A 179 9.82 -10.51 -21.86
C LEU A 179 10.41 -11.71 -22.60
N LEU A 180 10.93 -11.50 -23.82
CA LEU A 180 11.63 -12.52 -24.57
C LEU A 180 12.92 -12.97 -23.86
N PHE A 181 13.69 -12.04 -23.29
CA PHE A 181 14.86 -12.35 -22.47
C PHE A 181 14.50 -13.26 -21.29
N LEU A 182 13.48 -12.92 -20.50
CA LEU A 182 13.03 -13.75 -19.38
C LEU A 182 12.53 -15.13 -19.84
N LYS A 183 11.83 -15.18 -20.97
CA LYS A 183 11.39 -16.45 -21.59
C LYS A 183 12.57 -17.35 -21.95
N LEU A 184 13.57 -16.81 -22.65
CA LEU A 184 14.75 -17.56 -23.08
C LEU A 184 15.61 -18.01 -21.90
N LEU A 185 15.67 -17.20 -20.86
CA LEU A 185 16.40 -17.51 -19.63
C LEU A 185 15.76 -18.64 -18.82
N LEU A 186 14.42 -18.74 -18.80
CA LEU A 186 13.73 -19.57 -17.80
C LEU A 186 12.84 -20.66 -18.38
N LYS A 187 12.15 -20.40 -19.51
CA LYS A 187 11.10 -21.30 -19.98
C LYS A 187 11.65 -22.58 -20.59
N GLY A 188 11.24 -23.72 -20.03
CA GLY A 188 11.65 -25.04 -20.54
C GLY A 188 13.12 -25.38 -20.28
N LYS A 189 13.80 -24.67 -19.37
CA LYS A 189 15.21 -24.87 -19.08
C LYS A 189 15.42 -25.87 -17.94
N SER A 190 16.23 -26.91 -18.21
CA SER A 190 16.53 -27.95 -17.23
C SER A 190 17.40 -27.48 -16.07
N TYR A 191 18.20 -26.43 -16.28
CA TYR A 191 19.03 -25.84 -15.24
C TYR A 191 18.28 -25.02 -14.21
N VAL A 192 16.98 -24.71 -14.44
CA VAL A 192 16.18 -23.97 -13.46
C VAL A 192 15.68 -24.94 -12.40
N GLU A 193 16.10 -24.76 -11.16
CA GLU A 193 15.64 -25.52 -10.00
C GLU A 193 14.40 -24.91 -9.38
N LEU A 194 14.42 -23.58 -9.20
CA LEU A 194 13.33 -22.74 -8.72
C LEU A 194 13.47 -21.36 -9.35
N ALA A 195 12.36 -20.72 -9.68
CA ALA A 195 12.34 -19.30 -10.03
C ALA A 195 11.32 -18.57 -9.13
N TYR A 196 11.82 -17.68 -8.30
CA TYR A 196 11.04 -16.77 -7.47
C TYR A 196 11.18 -15.36 -8.02
N MET A 197 10.06 -14.75 -8.38
CA MET A 197 10.02 -13.41 -8.94
C MET A 197 9.07 -12.54 -8.14
N THR A 198 9.43 -11.28 -7.91
CA THR A 198 8.58 -10.34 -7.20
C THR A 198 8.55 -8.96 -7.85
N GLY A 199 7.40 -8.30 -7.75
CA GLY A 199 7.15 -6.97 -8.28
C GLY A 199 5.83 -6.38 -7.79
N VAL A 200 5.44 -5.26 -8.37
CA VAL A 200 4.12 -4.63 -8.13
C VAL A 200 3.13 -5.09 -9.20
N LEU A 201 3.54 -5.08 -10.46
CA LEU A 201 2.67 -5.32 -11.60
C LEU A 201 2.49 -6.83 -11.88
N PRO A 202 1.27 -7.24 -12.28
CA PRO A 202 1.00 -8.62 -12.68
C PRO A 202 1.64 -8.95 -14.04
N ILE A 203 2.16 -10.19 -14.18
CA ILE A 203 2.75 -10.69 -15.44
C ILE A 203 1.72 -10.80 -16.55
N ALA A 204 0.53 -11.29 -16.21
CA ALA A 204 -0.46 -11.77 -17.16
C ALA A 204 -0.89 -10.75 -18.22
N LYS A 205 -0.56 -9.49 -18.02
CA LYS A 205 -0.88 -8.43 -18.96
C LYS A 205 0.19 -8.12 -20.00
N TYR A 206 1.45 -8.36 -19.66
CA TYR A 206 2.56 -8.05 -20.57
C TYR A 206 2.89 -9.20 -21.52
N SER A 207 2.46 -10.41 -21.18
CA SER A 207 2.63 -11.53 -22.08
C SER A 207 1.30 -11.78 -22.81
N ASP A 208 1.28 -11.69 -24.13
CA ASP A 208 0.17 -12.12 -24.99
C ASP A 208 -0.16 -13.62 -24.84
N GLY A 209 0.01 -14.13 -23.61
CA GLY A 209 -0.35 -15.46 -23.16
C GLY A 209 0.73 -16.55 -23.32
N SER A 210 1.92 -16.26 -23.89
CA SER A 210 2.88 -17.34 -24.17
C SER A 210 4.28 -17.16 -23.57
N GLU A 211 4.71 -15.92 -23.24
CA GLU A 211 6.11 -15.67 -22.86
C GLU A 211 6.42 -16.19 -21.45
N LEU A 212 5.65 -15.79 -20.46
CA LEU A 212 5.87 -16.09 -19.04
C LEU A 212 4.77 -16.94 -18.40
N ASN A 213 4.00 -17.67 -19.19
CA ASN A 213 2.90 -18.50 -18.71
C ASN A 213 3.31 -19.70 -17.81
N MET A 214 4.62 -19.93 -17.64
CA MET A 214 5.13 -20.90 -16.68
C MET A 214 5.04 -20.39 -15.23
N PHE A 215 4.99 -19.07 -15.01
CA PHE A 215 4.86 -18.53 -13.67
C PHE A 215 3.44 -18.68 -13.13
N LEU A 216 3.35 -19.13 -11.88
CA LEU A 216 2.14 -19.05 -11.08
C LEU A 216 2.17 -17.70 -10.36
N GLU A 217 1.18 -16.87 -10.67
CA GLU A 217 1.08 -15.54 -10.12
C GLU A 217 0.18 -15.49 -8.89
N TYR A 218 0.67 -14.81 -7.85
CA TYR A 218 -0.03 -14.66 -6.56
C TYR A 218 -0.07 -13.18 -6.16
N ASN A 219 -1.21 -12.56 -6.41
CA ASN A 219 -1.49 -11.20 -5.94
C ASN A 219 -2.24 -11.21 -4.59
N MET A 220 -2.34 -10.07 -3.95
CA MET A 220 -2.96 -9.95 -2.62
C MET A 220 -4.50 -10.04 -2.68
N ALA A 221 -5.10 -9.50 -3.73
CA ALA A 221 -6.55 -9.28 -3.79
C ALA A 221 -7.34 -10.52 -4.20
N THR A 222 -6.75 -11.43 -5.00
CA THR A 222 -7.48 -12.57 -5.62
C THR A 222 -6.91 -13.94 -5.29
N ARG A 223 -5.72 -14.04 -4.68
CA ARG A 223 -5.05 -15.30 -4.37
C ARG A 223 -4.77 -15.44 -2.88
N VAL A 224 -5.27 -16.48 -2.26
CA VAL A 224 -5.10 -16.76 -0.82
C VAL A 224 -3.68 -17.21 -0.49
N ARG A 225 -3.09 -18.09 -1.30
CA ARG A 225 -1.74 -18.63 -1.06
C ARG A 225 -0.71 -17.52 -0.98
N PHE A 226 0.20 -17.57 -0.06
CA PHE A 226 1.23 -16.58 0.27
C PHE A 226 0.73 -15.23 0.84
N SER A 227 -0.56 -15.08 1.16
CA SER A 227 -1.09 -13.84 1.71
C SER A 227 -0.46 -13.47 3.05
N GLU A 228 -0.28 -14.43 3.94
CA GLU A 228 0.23 -14.25 5.31
C GLU A 228 1.71 -13.90 5.41
N TYR A 229 2.49 -14.14 4.35
CA TYR A 229 3.94 -13.88 4.36
C TYR A 229 4.30 -12.43 4.00
N PHE A 230 3.35 -11.66 3.50
CA PHE A 230 3.55 -10.27 3.08
C PHE A 230 2.61 -9.33 3.83
N GLY A 231 3.12 -8.21 4.28
CA GLY A 231 2.41 -7.37 5.23
C GLY A 231 2.59 -7.87 6.66
N PHE A 232 2.05 -7.16 7.65
CA PHE A 232 1.99 -7.62 9.03
C PHE A 232 0.55 -7.94 9.42
N THR A 233 0.38 -9.05 10.11
CA THR A 233 -0.91 -9.46 10.69
C THR A 233 -1.17 -8.71 11.99
N GLU A 234 -2.41 -8.79 12.50
CA GLU A 234 -2.79 -8.20 13.78
C GLU A 234 -1.91 -8.71 14.93
N SER A 235 -1.68 -10.02 15.02
CA SER A 235 -0.87 -10.64 16.08
C SER A 235 0.60 -10.27 16.02
N GLU A 236 1.15 -10.10 14.82
CA GLU A 236 2.53 -9.64 14.64
C GLU A 236 2.69 -8.19 15.10
N VAL A 237 1.73 -7.32 14.75
CA VAL A 237 1.76 -5.93 15.22
C VAL A 237 1.53 -5.85 16.72
N ASP A 238 0.75 -6.74 17.34
CA ASP A 238 0.64 -6.85 18.80
C ASP A 238 2.02 -7.14 19.43
N SER A 239 2.75 -8.10 18.85
CA SER A 239 4.09 -8.46 19.33
C SER A 239 5.09 -7.31 19.17
N LEU A 240 5.09 -6.63 18.03
CA LEU A 240 5.92 -5.44 17.80
C LEU A 240 5.56 -4.29 18.75
N TYR A 241 4.29 -4.10 19.05
CA TYR A 241 3.83 -3.08 19.99
C TYR A 241 4.27 -3.37 21.43
N GLN A 242 4.26 -4.64 21.88
CA GLN A 242 4.82 -5.01 23.18
C GLN A 242 6.32 -4.71 23.25
N CYS A 243 7.08 -5.08 22.22
CA CYS A 243 8.48 -4.73 22.11
C CYS A 243 8.73 -3.21 22.19
N TYR A 244 7.90 -2.42 21.50
CA TYR A 244 7.94 -0.96 21.54
C TYR A 244 7.71 -0.42 22.96
N LEU A 245 6.73 -0.93 23.69
CA LEU A 245 6.44 -0.52 25.07
C LEU A 245 7.60 -0.82 26.03
N GLU A 246 8.30 -1.94 25.83
CA GLU A 246 9.45 -2.34 26.63
C GLU A 246 10.68 -1.45 26.41
N GLN A 247 10.88 -1.00 25.16
CA GLN A 247 12.08 -0.25 24.77
C GLN A 247 11.91 1.27 24.84
N THR A 248 10.70 1.77 24.77
CA THR A 248 10.43 3.21 24.68
C THR A 248 10.08 3.81 26.05
N LYS A 249 10.92 4.71 26.55
CA LYS A 249 10.72 5.34 27.88
C LYS A 249 9.44 6.17 27.99
N LYS A 250 8.99 6.78 26.90
CA LYS A 250 7.78 7.64 26.83
C LYS A 250 7.00 7.32 25.55
N PRO A 251 6.23 6.23 25.53
CA PRO A 251 5.43 5.87 24.36
C PRO A 251 4.42 6.98 24.01
N GLN A 252 4.42 7.43 22.75
CA GLN A 252 3.46 8.41 22.22
C GLN A 252 2.38 7.74 21.36
N ILE A 253 2.60 6.50 20.93
CA ILE A 253 1.72 5.76 20.04
C ILE A 253 0.94 4.74 20.86
N THR A 254 -0.38 4.67 20.64
CA THR A 254 -1.21 3.59 21.17
C THR A 254 -1.36 2.48 20.13
N ARG A 255 -1.76 1.28 20.57
CA ARG A 255 -2.02 0.16 19.65
C ARG A 255 -3.16 0.49 18.68
N GLU A 256 -4.19 1.19 19.15
CA GLU A 256 -5.32 1.64 18.32
C GLU A 256 -4.86 2.63 17.26
N ASN A 257 -3.96 3.57 17.60
CA ASN A 257 -3.39 4.47 16.61
C ASN A 257 -2.68 3.73 15.46
N LEU A 258 -1.91 2.65 15.75
CA LEU A 258 -1.30 1.85 14.70
C LEU A 258 -2.34 1.21 13.78
N ARG A 259 -3.45 0.73 14.36
CA ARG A 259 -4.54 0.14 13.62
C ARG A 259 -5.21 1.14 12.69
N GLU A 260 -5.58 2.31 13.19
CA GLU A 260 -6.23 3.35 12.40
C GLU A 260 -5.33 3.88 11.26
N TRP A 261 -4.03 3.99 11.52
CA TRP A 261 -3.11 4.61 10.58
C TRP A 261 -2.59 3.66 9.51
N TYR A 262 -2.35 2.39 9.82
CA TYR A 262 -1.54 1.51 8.95
C TYR A 262 -2.19 0.16 8.62
N ASP A 263 -3.32 -0.19 9.25
CA ASP A 263 -4.12 -1.38 8.93
C ASP A 263 -5.01 -1.14 7.71
N GLY A 264 -5.74 -2.17 7.28
CA GLY A 264 -6.88 -2.06 6.37
C GLY A 264 -6.62 -2.55 4.95
N TYR A 265 -5.47 -3.12 4.65
CA TYR A 265 -5.26 -3.83 3.40
C TYR A 265 -5.85 -5.23 3.49
N HIS A 266 -6.85 -5.52 2.66
CA HIS A 266 -7.52 -6.81 2.66
C HIS A 266 -6.85 -7.81 1.71
N THR A 267 -6.72 -9.05 2.17
CA THR A 267 -6.29 -10.19 1.36
C THR A 267 -7.50 -10.90 0.72
N ALA A 268 -7.25 -11.79 -0.22
CA ALA A 268 -8.28 -12.63 -0.82
C ALA A 268 -9.02 -13.54 0.20
N SER A 269 -8.42 -13.82 1.36
CA SER A 269 -9.07 -14.53 2.48
C SER A 269 -9.94 -13.63 3.35
N GLY A 270 -9.95 -12.31 3.11
CA GLY A 270 -10.64 -11.32 3.95
C GLY A 270 -9.83 -10.90 5.19
N GLU A 271 -8.62 -11.40 5.36
CA GLU A 271 -7.72 -11.00 6.44
C GLU A 271 -7.17 -9.60 6.19
N ARG A 272 -6.98 -8.81 7.26
CA ARG A 272 -6.44 -7.46 7.19
C ARG A 272 -4.95 -7.46 7.51
N LEU A 273 -4.22 -6.67 6.74
CA LEU A 273 -2.79 -6.51 6.87
C LEU A 273 -2.41 -5.05 7.07
N TYR A 274 -1.36 -4.86 7.85
CA TYR A 274 -0.68 -3.57 8.03
C TYR A 274 0.44 -3.41 7.00
N ASN A 275 0.74 -2.16 6.63
CA ASN A 275 1.95 -1.87 5.88
C ASN A 275 3.19 -2.00 6.79
N PRO A 276 4.11 -2.95 6.54
CA PRO A 276 5.25 -3.21 7.43
C PRO A 276 6.15 -2.00 7.66
N ARG A 277 6.48 -1.29 6.58
CA ARG A 277 7.39 -0.14 6.68
C ARG A 277 6.80 0.98 7.52
N SER A 278 5.53 1.29 7.32
CA SER A 278 4.88 2.36 8.06
C SER A 278 4.79 2.03 9.56
N VAL A 279 4.47 0.78 9.91
CA VAL A 279 4.47 0.33 11.30
C VAL A 279 5.87 0.43 11.91
N VAL A 280 6.90 -0.12 11.26
CA VAL A 280 8.28 -0.11 11.78
C VAL A 280 8.80 1.32 11.94
N CYS A 281 8.59 2.20 10.94
CA CYS A 281 9.00 3.60 11.03
C CYS A 281 8.28 4.33 12.17
N ALA A 282 6.96 4.15 12.31
CA ALA A 282 6.20 4.80 13.36
C ALA A 282 6.70 4.40 14.76
N LEU A 283 6.92 3.11 15.00
CA LEU A 283 7.45 2.61 16.27
C LEU A 283 8.87 3.09 16.55
N THR A 284 9.72 3.14 15.50
CA THR A 284 11.11 3.62 15.61
C THR A 284 11.16 5.12 15.92
N ASP A 285 10.38 5.93 15.23
CA ASP A 285 10.34 7.38 15.39
C ASP A 285 9.51 7.81 16.59
N ASN A 286 8.76 6.88 17.21
CA ASN A 286 7.79 7.14 18.26
C ASN A 286 6.78 8.22 17.84
N GLN A 287 6.37 8.22 16.57
CA GLN A 287 5.49 9.22 15.95
C GLN A 287 4.62 8.60 14.85
N LEU A 288 3.36 9.00 14.79
CA LEU A 288 2.49 8.70 13.64
C LEU A 288 2.77 9.69 12.52
N SER A 289 2.99 9.20 11.31
CA SER A 289 3.24 10.04 10.13
C SER A 289 2.92 9.27 8.85
N ASN A 290 2.90 9.97 7.73
CA ASN A 290 2.78 9.36 6.42
C ASN A 290 4.16 8.87 5.94
N TYR A 291 4.45 7.61 6.20
CA TYR A 291 5.70 6.96 5.77
C TYR A 291 5.59 6.31 4.40
N TRP A 292 4.37 6.08 3.91
CA TRP A 292 4.13 5.48 2.61
C TRP A 292 4.61 6.38 1.47
N VAL A 293 4.41 7.68 1.61
CA VAL A 293 4.68 8.70 0.60
C VAL A 293 6.12 9.10 0.48
N SER A 294 6.88 9.03 1.56
CA SER A 294 8.22 9.62 1.67
C SER A 294 9.27 9.11 0.66
N SER A 295 8.92 8.21 -0.27
CA SER A 295 9.88 7.62 -1.21
C SER A 295 9.35 7.29 -2.62
N GLY A 296 8.22 7.82 -3.07
CA GLY A 296 7.70 7.48 -4.39
C GLY A 296 7.05 8.66 -5.12
N LYS A 297 7.11 8.67 -6.45
CA LYS A 297 6.40 9.64 -7.26
C LYS A 297 4.90 9.45 -7.10
N TYR A 298 4.20 10.44 -6.57
CA TYR A 298 2.73 10.53 -6.52
C TYR A 298 2.07 10.60 -7.90
N ASP A 299 2.86 10.93 -8.90
CA ASP A 299 2.40 11.18 -10.27
C ASP A 299 1.57 10.04 -10.86
N SER A 300 1.81 8.79 -10.41
CA SER A 300 1.05 7.64 -10.90
C SER A 300 -0.42 7.64 -10.46
N ILE A 301 -0.74 8.10 -9.23
CA ILE A 301 -2.14 8.22 -8.77
C ILE A 301 -2.91 9.18 -9.67
N PHE A 302 -2.27 10.32 -9.96
CA PHE A 302 -2.89 11.39 -10.75
C PHE A 302 -3.10 11.00 -12.18
N THR A 303 -2.13 10.29 -12.76
CA THR A 303 -2.23 9.80 -14.13
C THR A 303 -3.49 8.94 -14.29
N TYR A 304 -3.77 8.07 -13.32
CA TYR A 304 -4.96 7.21 -13.35
C TYR A 304 -6.27 7.96 -13.10
N ILE A 305 -6.28 8.90 -12.17
CA ILE A 305 -7.46 9.71 -11.85
C ILE A 305 -7.76 10.71 -12.99
N SER A 306 -6.75 11.27 -13.65
CA SER A 306 -6.92 12.26 -14.70
C SER A 306 -7.49 11.71 -16.02
N HIS A 307 -7.44 10.40 -16.23
CA HIS A 307 -7.89 9.78 -17.47
C HIS A 307 -9.42 9.56 -17.54
N ASN A 308 -10.13 9.59 -16.42
CA ASN A 308 -11.59 9.40 -16.40
C ASN A 308 -12.22 10.18 -15.24
N VAL A 309 -12.07 11.49 -15.31
CA VAL A 309 -12.22 12.41 -14.21
C VAL A 309 -13.63 12.41 -13.60
N ASP A 310 -14.69 12.40 -14.41
CA ASP A 310 -16.05 12.65 -13.92
C ASP A 310 -16.63 11.50 -13.08
N GLU A 311 -16.46 10.24 -13.49
CA GLU A 311 -16.98 9.09 -12.73
C GLU A 311 -16.16 8.81 -11.47
N ILE A 312 -14.82 8.97 -11.56
CA ILE A 312 -13.89 8.67 -10.45
C ILE A 312 -13.96 9.74 -9.36
N GLN A 313 -14.17 11.01 -9.71
CA GLN A 313 -14.24 12.09 -8.72
C GLN A 313 -15.34 11.86 -7.68
N ASN A 314 -16.54 11.46 -8.14
CA ASN A 314 -17.64 11.21 -7.21
C ASN A 314 -17.36 10.03 -6.29
N ASP A 315 -16.87 8.92 -6.85
CA ASP A 315 -16.53 7.73 -6.07
C ASP A 315 -15.39 8.04 -5.08
N LEU A 316 -14.38 8.84 -5.47
CA LEU A 316 -13.32 9.29 -4.56
C LEU A 316 -13.87 10.15 -3.42
N THR A 317 -14.82 11.03 -3.70
CA THR A 317 -15.49 11.84 -2.69
C THR A 317 -16.20 10.96 -1.66
N LEU A 318 -16.92 9.94 -2.15
CA LEU A 318 -17.59 8.96 -1.29
C LEU A 318 -16.60 8.10 -0.51
N MET A 319 -15.52 7.60 -1.15
CA MET A 319 -14.46 6.85 -0.46
C MET A 319 -13.76 7.70 0.61
N PHE A 320 -13.54 8.99 0.33
CA PHE A 320 -12.98 9.92 1.30
C PHE A 320 -13.91 10.13 2.49
N ALA A 321 -15.22 10.05 2.26
CA ALA A 321 -16.23 10.02 3.28
C ALA A 321 -16.36 8.68 4.03
N GLY A 322 -15.54 7.66 3.67
CA GLY A 322 -15.53 6.34 4.31
C GLY A 322 -16.45 5.31 3.65
N GLU A 323 -17.10 5.68 2.53
CA GLU A 323 -17.95 4.74 1.80
C GLU A 323 -17.11 3.73 1.00
N LYS A 324 -17.67 2.53 0.83
CA LYS A 324 -17.08 1.46 0.03
C LYS A 324 -17.80 1.38 -1.31
N ILE A 325 -17.08 1.57 -2.40
CA ILE A 325 -17.64 1.62 -3.76
C ILE A 325 -17.72 0.22 -4.35
N PRO A 326 -18.92 -0.23 -4.77
CA PRO A 326 -19.07 -1.49 -5.48
C PRO A 326 -18.29 -1.48 -6.80
N THR A 327 -17.45 -2.47 -7.01
CA THR A 327 -16.68 -2.62 -8.24
C THR A 327 -16.20 -4.05 -8.41
N TRP A 328 -15.79 -4.37 -9.63
CA TRP A 328 -15.15 -5.63 -9.94
C TRP A 328 -13.69 -5.41 -10.31
N ILE A 329 -12.78 -6.14 -9.65
CA ILE A 329 -11.36 -6.08 -9.96
C ILE A 329 -11.04 -7.00 -11.14
N GLN A 330 -10.44 -6.41 -12.16
CA GLN A 330 -9.85 -7.14 -13.27
C GLN A 330 -8.38 -7.41 -12.96
N GLU A 331 -7.99 -8.67 -12.85
CA GLU A 331 -6.62 -9.07 -12.49
C GLU A 331 -5.53 -8.45 -13.39
N TYR A 332 -5.91 -8.02 -14.60
CA TYR A 332 -4.99 -7.62 -15.67
C TYR A 332 -5.02 -6.13 -16.03
N ALA A 333 -5.85 -5.32 -15.38
CA ALA A 333 -6.06 -3.93 -15.80
C ALA A 333 -4.93 -2.97 -15.41
N ALA A 334 -4.10 -3.34 -14.44
CA ALA A 334 -3.12 -2.42 -13.79
C ALA A 334 -2.05 -1.81 -14.70
N THR A 335 -1.97 -2.19 -15.96
CA THR A 335 -0.79 -1.95 -16.80
C THR A 335 -1.10 -1.40 -18.20
N ALA A 336 -2.38 -1.09 -18.55
CA ALA A 336 -2.67 -0.46 -19.85
C ALA A 336 -2.00 0.92 -19.94
N PRO A 337 -1.36 1.23 -21.06
CA PRO A 337 -0.94 2.61 -21.33
C PRO A 337 -2.16 3.57 -21.30
N GLU A 338 -3.36 3.05 -21.53
CA GLU A 338 -4.62 3.76 -21.44
C GLU A 338 -5.63 2.93 -20.63
N LEU A 339 -5.83 3.28 -19.36
CA LEU A 339 -6.94 2.77 -18.57
C LEU A 339 -8.22 3.47 -19.04
N LYS A 340 -9.19 2.71 -19.54
CA LYS A 340 -10.39 3.26 -20.21
C LYS A 340 -11.63 3.24 -19.33
N THR A 341 -11.71 2.29 -18.40
CA THR A 341 -12.87 2.12 -17.52
C THR A 341 -12.50 2.40 -16.06
N LYS A 342 -13.49 2.74 -15.25
CA LYS A 342 -13.26 2.95 -13.81
C LYS A 342 -12.82 1.68 -13.10
N GLU A 343 -13.30 0.51 -13.54
CA GLU A 343 -12.89 -0.80 -13.00
C GLU A 343 -11.41 -1.08 -13.25
N GLU A 344 -10.91 -0.74 -14.44
CA GLU A 344 -9.47 -0.83 -14.76
C GLU A 344 -8.65 0.09 -13.87
N ILE A 345 -9.10 1.32 -13.66
CA ILE A 345 -8.42 2.29 -12.82
C ILE A 345 -8.40 1.83 -11.36
N TYR A 346 -9.54 1.35 -10.83
CA TYR A 346 -9.60 0.82 -9.46
C TYR A 346 -8.75 -0.43 -9.30
N SER A 347 -8.73 -1.31 -10.29
CA SER A 347 -7.85 -2.48 -10.30
C SER A 347 -6.38 -2.07 -10.22
N ALA A 348 -5.96 -1.08 -11.01
CA ALA A 348 -4.62 -0.52 -10.93
C ALA A 348 -4.34 0.10 -9.54
N MET A 349 -5.28 0.89 -9.01
CA MET A 349 -5.12 1.51 -7.69
C MET A 349 -4.98 0.46 -6.58
N VAL A 350 -5.68 -0.66 -6.65
CA VAL A 350 -5.53 -1.77 -5.69
C VAL A 350 -4.16 -2.45 -5.84
N VAL A 351 -3.70 -2.71 -7.05
CA VAL A 351 -2.38 -3.30 -7.31
C VAL A 351 -1.24 -2.42 -6.76
N TYR A 352 -1.37 -1.10 -6.92
CA TYR A 352 -0.39 -0.15 -6.36
C TYR A 352 -0.55 0.08 -4.85
N GLY A 353 -1.61 -0.44 -4.23
CA GLY A 353 -1.90 -0.28 -2.80
C GLY A 353 -2.45 1.10 -2.43
N LEU A 354 -3.08 1.78 -3.38
CA LEU A 354 -3.77 3.06 -3.18
C LEU A 354 -5.19 2.86 -2.67
N LEU A 355 -5.81 1.78 -3.08
CA LEU A 355 -7.07 1.28 -2.58
C LEU A 355 -6.89 -0.14 -2.06
N THR A 356 -7.83 -0.60 -1.27
CA THR A 356 -7.99 -2.01 -0.91
C THR A 356 -9.30 -2.53 -1.49
N TYR A 357 -9.37 -3.85 -1.65
CA TYR A 357 -10.55 -4.54 -2.17
C TYR A 357 -11.03 -5.59 -1.19
N ASP A 358 -12.32 -5.58 -0.90
CA ASP A 358 -12.97 -6.55 -0.03
C ASP A 358 -14.42 -6.79 -0.47
N ASN A 359 -14.80 -8.04 -0.65
CA ASN A 359 -16.18 -8.46 -0.93
C ASN A 359 -16.89 -7.65 -2.04
N GLY A 360 -16.23 -7.45 -3.18
CA GLY A 360 -16.81 -6.73 -4.33
C GLY A 360 -16.82 -5.22 -4.19
N LYS A 361 -16.03 -4.65 -3.28
CA LYS A 361 -15.97 -3.20 -3.03
C LYS A 361 -14.53 -2.73 -2.88
N VAL A 362 -14.25 -1.51 -3.36
CA VAL A 362 -12.98 -0.81 -3.15
C VAL A 362 -13.17 0.38 -2.20
N PHE A 363 -12.13 0.70 -1.44
CA PHE A 363 -12.12 1.81 -0.51
C PHE A 363 -10.70 2.19 -0.11
N ILE A 364 -10.53 3.37 0.50
CA ILE A 364 -9.24 3.83 1.05
C ILE A 364 -8.95 3.03 2.32
N PRO A 365 -7.80 2.33 2.41
CA PRO A 365 -7.57 1.36 3.48
C PRO A 365 -7.41 1.99 4.88
N ASN A 366 -6.78 3.17 5.00
CA ASN A 366 -6.36 3.69 6.29
C ASN A 366 -6.11 5.21 6.31
N LYS A 367 -5.83 5.74 7.51
CA LYS A 367 -5.58 7.19 7.71
C LYS A 367 -4.31 7.68 7.01
N GLU A 368 -3.28 6.86 6.85
CA GLU A 368 -2.05 7.21 6.14
C GLU A 368 -2.35 7.58 4.68
N LEU A 369 -3.08 6.72 3.98
CA LEU A 369 -3.49 6.99 2.61
C LEU A 369 -4.56 8.07 2.51
N LEU A 370 -5.49 8.12 3.44
CA LEU A 370 -6.47 9.20 3.49
C LEU A 370 -5.80 10.58 3.57
N GLY A 371 -4.72 10.71 4.37
CA GLY A 371 -3.90 11.91 4.41
C GLY A 371 -3.22 12.23 3.07
N SER A 372 -2.78 11.21 2.35
CA SER A 372 -2.19 11.35 1.01
C SER A 372 -3.20 11.87 0.00
N TYR A 373 -4.41 11.30 -0.02
CA TYR A 373 -5.50 11.77 -0.86
C TYR A 373 -5.91 13.21 -0.52
N ALA A 374 -5.96 13.56 0.77
CA ALA A 374 -6.25 14.91 1.23
C ALA A 374 -5.22 15.94 0.70
N ALA A 375 -3.93 15.61 0.78
CA ALA A 375 -2.86 16.46 0.26
C ALA A 375 -2.94 16.63 -1.26
N MET A 376 -3.32 15.58 -1.96
CA MET A 376 -3.56 15.56 -3.39
C MET A 376 -4.72 16.49 -3.77
N MET A 377 -5.87 16.32 -3.15
CA MET A 377 -7.07 17.11 -3.44
C MET A 377 -6.83 18.63 -3.33
N LYS A 378 -5.91 19.04 -2.44
CA LYS A 378 -5.51 20.43 -2.28
C LYS A 378 -4.56 20.97 -3.37
N LYS A 379 -3.90 20.10 -4.14
CA LYS A 379 -2.86 20.48 -5.12
C LYS A 379 -3.31 20.37 -6.57
N GLU A 380 -4.15 19.38 -6.88
CA GLU A 380 -4.47 19.01 -8.26
C GLU A 380 -5.70 19.72 -8.81
N GLN A 381 -5.48 20.73 -9.64
CA GLN A 381 -6.55 21.51 -10.27
C GLN A 381 -7.43 20.67 -11.21
N SER A 382 -6.89 19.60 -11.80
CA SER A 382 -7.64 18.67 -12.66
C SER A 382 -8.80 17.98 -11.96
N LEU A 383 -8.77 17.92 -10.60
CA LEU A 383 -9.86 17.39 -9.79
C LEU A 383 -11.09 18.32 -9.71
N GLY A 384 -11.11 19.44 -10.45
CA GLY A 384 -12.27 20.30 -10.60
C GLY A 384 -12.87 20.76 -9.27
N TYR A 385 -14.11 20.34 -8.99
CA TYR A 385 -14.82 20.77 -7.77
C TYR A 385 -14.16 20.29 -6.48
N ILE A 386 -13.58 19.09 -6.46
CA ILE A 386 -12.87 18.55 -5.28
C ILE A 386 -11.72 19.49 -4.88
N TYR A 387 -10.92 19.92 -5.85
CA TYR A 387 -9.85 20.88 -5.62
C TYR A 387 -10.38 22.20 -5.04
N ARG A 388 -11.47 22.76 -5.61
CA ARG A 388 -12.05 24.00 -5.13
C ARG A 388 -12.58 23.87 -3.71
N LEU A 389 -13.34 22.83 -3.40
CA LEU A 389 -13.85 22.56 -2.05
C LEU A 389 -12.73 22.32 -1.03
N ALA A 390 -11.70 21.57 -1.41
CA ALA A 390 -10.53 21.34 -0.56
C ALA A 390 -9.81 22.65 -0.21
N ASN A 391 -9.72 23.59 -1.15
CA ASN A 391 -9.04 24.88 -0.91
C ASN A 391 -9.86 25.87 -0.07
N ILE A 392 -11.20 25.84 -0.10
CA ILE A 392 -12.03 26.66 0.80
C ILE A 392 -12.20 26.05 2.18
N SER A 393 -11.74 24.83 2.40
CA SER A 393 -11.95 24.09 3.65
C SER A 393 -11.29 24.77 4.87
N SER A 394 -10.23 25.54 4.68
CA SER A 394 -9.65 26.35 5.76
C SER A 394 -10.60 27.46 6.20
N GLN A 395 -11.29 28.08 5.26
CA GLN A 395 -12.30 29.12 5.56
C GLN A 395 -13.51 28.53 6.29
N MET A 396 -13.94 27.33 5.93
CA MET A 396 -15.03 26.63 6.64
C MET A 396 -14.68 26.36 8.11
N LEU A 397 -13.46 25.85 8.37
CA LEU A 397 -13.00 25.63 9.74
C LEU A 397 -12.96 26.94 10.55
N GLN A 398 -12.41 28.01 9.98
CA GLN A 398 -12.34 29.31 10.65
C GLN A 398 -13.72 29.88 10.94
N ALA A 399 -14.66 29.79 10.00
CA ALA A 399 -16.05 30.20 10.20
C ALA A 399 -16.71 29.42 11.34
N THR A 400 -16.49 28.11 11.43
CA THR A 400 -16.99 27.27 12.51
C THR A 400 -16.48 27.72 13.88
N LEU A 401 -15.16 27.94 14.01
CA LEU A 401 -14.53 28.39 15.26
C LEU A 401 -14.96 29.79 15.67
N ALA A 402 -15.26 30.64 14.69
CA ALA A 402 -15.81 31.99 14.90
C ALA A 402 -17.34 32.01 15.11
N LYS A 403 -18.04 30.88 14.95
CA LYS A 403 -19.52 30.76 14.96
C LYS A 403 -20.17 31.60 13.83
N ASP A 404 -19.48 31.80 12.72
CA ASP A 404 -19.98 32.50 11.53
C ASP A 404 -20.80 31.55 10.65
N THR A 405 -22.05 31.38 11.04
CA THR A 405 -23.00 30.46 10.39
C THR A 405 -23.35 30.92 8.97
N GLU A 406 -23.34 32.24 8.71
CA GLU A 406 -23.60 32.77 7.37
C GLU A 406 -22.54 32.33 6.35
N THR A 407 -21.23 32.45 6.72
CA THR A 407 -20.14 31.96 5.87
C THR A 407 -20.17 30.44 5.71
N MET A 408 -20.48 29.69 6.78
CA MET A 408 -20.62 28.23 6.71
C MET A 408 -21.71 27.83 5.71
N THR A 409 -22.90 28.42 5.83
CA THR A 409 -24.05 28.17 4.93
C THR A 409 -23.69 28.49 3.46
N LYS A 410 -23.04 29.64 3.22
CA LYS A 410 -22.59 30.01 1.86
C LYS A 410 -21.61 28.99 1.26
N ILE A 411 -20.68 28.47 2.05
CA ILE A 411 -19.72 27.46 1.57
C ILE A 411 -20.44 26.15 1.20
N ILE A 412 -21.33 25.66 2.06
CA ILE A 412 -22.08 24.43 1.78
C ILE A 412 -23.05 24.63 0.60
N GLN A 413 -23.73 25.76 0.52
CA GLN A 413 -24.62 26.10 -0.59
C GLN A 413 -23.84 26.24 -1.91
N TYR A 414 -22.64 26.84 -1.90
CA TYR A 414 -21.76 26.87 -3.05
C TYR A 414 -21.39 25.47 -3.52
N ALA A 415 -21.00 24.60 -2.59
CA ALA A 415 -20.68 23.21 -2.90
C ALA A 415 -21.85 22.48 -3.58
N HIS A 416 -23.06 22.72 -3.10
CA HIS A 416 -24.28 22.14 -3.68
C HIS A 416 -24.57 22.68 -5.09
N ASN A 417 -24.57 24.01 -5.26
CA ASN A 417 -25.11 24.66 -6.47
C ASN A 417 -24.18 24.60 -7.68
N THR A 418 -22.87 24.51 -7.46
CA THR A 418 -21.90 24.74 -8.52
C THR A 418 -21.18 23.48 -8.99
N GLU A 419 -21.14 22.42 -8.18
CA GLU A 419 -20.04 21.50 -8.37
C GLU A 419 -20.41 20.02 -8.35
N VAL A 420 -21.62 19.64 -7.89
CA VAL A 420 -21.95 18.23 -7.68
C VAL A 420 -23.24 17.82 -8.41
N PRO A 421 -23.19 17.63 -9.73
CA PRO A 421 -24.37 17.22 -10.50
C PRO A 421 -24.93 15.84 -10.13
N ILE A 422 -24.16 15.02 -9.41
CA ILE A 422 -24.42 13.58 -9.22
C ILE A 422 -24.84 13.25 -7.79
N LEU A 423 -24.42 14.03 -6.79
CA LEU A 423 -24.94 13.86 -5.44
C LEU A 423 -26.26 14.60 -5.33
N SER A 424 -27.35 13.84 -5.38
CA SER A 424 -28.71 14.39 -5.32
C SER A 424 -29.11 14.88 -3.93
N TYR A 425 -28.22 14.79 -2.95
CA TYR A 425 -28.46 15.12 -1.52
C TYR A 425 -29.72 14.46 -0.94
N ASN A 426 -30.03 13.28 -1.45
CA ASN A 426 -31.24 12.59 -1.03
C ASN A 426 -31.16 11.97 0.37
N ASN A 427 -29.94 11.90 0.94
CA ASN A 427 -29.70 11.29 2.24
C ASN A 427 -28.52 11.93 2.98
N GLU A 428 -28.37 11.59 4.26
CA GLU A 428 -27.30 12.10 5.13
C GLU A 428 -25.90 11.66 4.68
N THR A 429 -25.76 10.51 4.01
CA THR A 429 -24.48 10.01 3.50
C THR A 429 -23.88 10.94 2.44
N GLU A 430 -24.71 11.42 1.50
CA GLU A 430 -24.27 12.33 0.45
C GLU A 430 -23.90 13.71 1.04
N LEU A 431 -24.68 14.23 1.97
CA LEU A 431 -24.36 15.45 2.70
C LEU A 431 -23.06 15.29 3.50
N SER A 432 -22.87 14.15 4.14
CA SER A 432 -21.64 13.80 4.87
C SER A 432 -20.40 13.80 3.99
N ALA A 433 -20.49 13.34 2.74
CA ALA A 433 -19.39 13.35 1.79
C ALA A 433 -18.91 14.79 1.49
N ILE A 434 -19.84 15.71 1.26
CA ILE A 434 -19.52 17.13 1.04
C ILE A 434 -18.93 17.77 2.29
N VAL A 435 -19.51 17.50 3.47
CA VAL A 435 -18.97 18.00 4.74
C VAL A 435 -17.54 17.55 4.96
N ASN A 436 -17.19 16.31 4.61
CA ASN A 436 -15.82 15.85 4.65
C ASN A 436 -14.86 16.69 3.79
N LEU A 437 -15.29 17.09 2.60
CA LEU A 437 -14.45 17.91 1.71
C LEU A 437 -14.30 19.34 2.22
N VAL A 438 -15.41 19.98 2.65
CA VAL A 438 -15.35 21.36 3.13
C VAL A 438 -14.68 21.49 4.50
N TYR A 439 -14.49 20.40 5.23
CA TYR A 439 -13.67 20.34 6.46
C TYR A 439 -12.31 19.67 6.27
N LEU A 440 -11.84 19.50 5.03
CA LEU A 440 -10.59 18.80 4.74
C LEU A 440 -9.40 19.36 5.53
N SER A 441 -9.28 20.69 5.64
CA SER A 441 -8.20 21.37 6.37
C SER A 441 -8.25 21.15 7.88
N ALA A 442 -9.39 20.72 8.43
CA ALA A 442 -9.49 20.39 9.84
C ALA A 442 -8.58 19.22 10.21
N ARG A 443 -8.30 18.30 9.28
CA ARG A 443 -7.43 17.14 9.51
C ARG A 443 -5.96 17.51 9.79
N ASP A 444 -5.54 18.73 9.48
CA ASP A 444 -4.22 19.24 9.81
C ASP A 444 -4.06 19.58 11.31
N GLN A 445 -5.17 19.85 12.00
CA GLN A 445 -5.21 20.31 13.39
C GLN A 445 -6.08 19.44 14.31
N TYR A 446 -6.91 18.58 13.72
CA TYR A 446 -7.87 17.72 14.43
C TYR A 446 -7.76 16.28 13.97
N ARG A 447 -7.91 15.35 14.91
CA ARG A 447 -8.33 13.99 14.62
C ARG A 447 -9.83 14.01 14.38
N VAL A 448 -10.25 13.74 13.15
CA VAL A 448 -11.67 13.74 12.75
C VAL A 448 -12.16 12.31 12.68
N GLU A 449 -13.20 12.01 13.44
CA GLU A 449 -13.86 10.70 13.51
C GLU A 449 -15.31 10.80 13.08
N ARG A 450 -15.82 9.74 12.42
CA ARG A 450 -17.17 9.65 11.88
C ARG A 450 -17.94 8.50 12.55
N GLU A 451 -19.27 8.67 12.68
CA GLU A 451 -20.19 7.66 13.22
C GLU A 451 -19.71 7.05 14.54
N GLU A 452 -19.03 7.86 15.34
CA GLU A 452 -18.46 7.39 16.58
C GLU A 452 -19.50 7.27 17.69
N LYS A 453 -19.41 6.19 18.46
CA LYS A 453 -20.26 6.05 19.64
C LYS A 453 -19.87 7.09 20.68
N ALA A 454 -20.75 8.05 20.92
CA ALA A 454 -20.56 9.08 21.91
C ALA A 454 -21.80 9.16 22.81
N GLY A 455 -21.62 9.26 24.13
CA GLY A 455 -22.73 9.32 25.06
C GLY A 455 -23.71 8.16 24.89
N LYS A 456 -24.96 8.47 24.54
CA LYS A 456 -26.07 7.52 24.38
C LYS A 456 -26.38 7.16 22.91
N GLY A 457 -25.52 7.55 21.95
CA GLY A 457 -25.78 7.32 20.54
C GLY A 457 -24.50 7.39 19.66
N PHE A 458 -24.71 7.53 18.37
CA PHE A 458 -23.66 7.79 17.39
C PHE A 458 -23.79 9.23 16.90
N VAL A 459 -22.65 9.88 16.68
CA VAL A 459 -22.53 11.24 16.16
C VAL A 459 -21.89 11.20 14.78
N ASP A 460 -22.32 12.06 13.86
CA ASP A 460 -21.80 12.04 12.49
C ASP A 460 -20.31 12.38 12.41
N PHE A 461 -19.89 13.42 13.13
CA PHE A 461 -18.48 13.82 13.20
C PHE A 461 -18.09 14.33 14.57
N ILE A 462 -16.89 13.89 15.02
CA ILE A 462 -16.20 14.50 16.16
C ILE A 462 -14.81 14.95 15.71
N PHE A 463 -14.45 16.17 16.07
CA PHE A 463 -13.14 16.74 15.81
C PHE A 463 -12.40 16.88 17.13
N TYR A 464 -11.44 16.00 17.38
CA TYR A 464 -10.56 16.03 18.54
C TYR A 464 -9.34 16.88 18.21
N PRO A 465 -9.13 18.05 18.86
CA PRO A 465 -7.95 18.85 18.56
C PRO A 465 -6.66 18.13 18.97
N VAL A 466 -5.59 18.33 18.20
CA VAL A 466 -4.25 17.78 18.52
C VAL A 466 -3.74 18.37 19.83
N ARG A 467 -4.05 19.62 20.11
CA ARG A 467 -3.71 20.29 21.37
C ARG A 467 -4.94 20.36 22.26
N TYR A 468 -4.81 19.94 23.50
CA TYR A 468 -5.92 19.86 24.46
C TYR A 468 -6.52 21.21 24.87
N ASP A 469 -5.83 22.33 24.60
CA ASP A 469 -6.27 23.71 24.86
C ASP A 469 -7.06 24.34 23.71
N GLN A 470 -7.20 23.65 22.58
CA GLN A 470 -7.99 24.11 21.43
C GLN A 470 -9.44 23.67 21.50
N ASP A 471 -10.30 24.35 20.74
CA ASP A 471 -11.73 24.10 20.69
C ASP A 471 -12.03 22.71 20.11
N CYS A 472 -12.96 22.00 20.72
CA CYS A 472 -13.50 20.73 20.27
C CYS A 472 -14.74 20.97 19.41
N ILE A 473 -15.00 20.14 18.39
CA ILE A 473 -16.18 20.27 17.54
C ILE A 473 -16.95 18.95 17.52
N ILE A 474 -18.25 19.02 17.72
CA ILE A 474 -19.21 17.94 17.51
C ILE A 474 -20.16 18.39 16.42
N LEU A 475 -20.27 17.62 15.34
CA LEU A 475 -21.08 17.99 14.19
C LEU A 475 -22.11 16.91 13.90
N GLU A 476 -23.36 17.32 13.73
CA GLU A 476 -24.50 16.48 13.39
C GLU A 476 -25.16 17.02 12.13
N LEU A 477 -25.57 16.11 11.25
CA LEU A 477 -26.23 16.41 9.97
C LEU A 477 -27.72 16.11 10.05
N LYS A 478 -28.51 16.86 9.32
CA LYS A 478 -29.95 16.61 9.20
C LYS A 478 -30.42 16.87 7.77
N VAL A 479 -31.26 16.00 7.27
CA VAL A 479 -31.96 16.16 5.99
C VAL A 479 -33.45 16.28 6.28
N ASP A 480 -34.11 17.31 5.74
CA ASP A 480 -35.51 17.67 5.98
C ASP A 480 -35.87 17.99 7.45
N HIS A 481 -34.85 18.35 8.24
CA HIS A 481 -34.97 18.81 9.63
C HIS A 481 -34.15 20.09 9.80
N SER A 482 -34.31 20.75 10.95
CA SER A 482 -33.60 22.00 11.25
C SER A 482 -32.19 21.76 11.82
N PRO A 483 -31.26 22.72 11.75
CA PRO A 483 -29.96 22.62 12.42
C PRO A 483 -30.12 22.69 13.96
N GLU A 484 -31.24 23.24 14.47
CA GLU A 484 -31.62 23.19 15.87
C GLU A 484 -31.87 21.77 16.36
N ASP A 485 -32.50 20.92 15.54
CA ASP A 485 -32.72 19.51 15.83
C ASP A 485 -31.41 18.75 15.98
N ALA A 486 -30.40 19.06 15.12
CA ALA A 486 -29.07 18.53 15.24
C ALA A 486 -28.38 18.92 16.55
N ILE A 487 -28.46 20.21 16.94
CA ILE A 487 -27.92 20.70 18.22
C ILE A 487 -28.63 20.06 19.40
N ALA A 488 -29.96 19.92 19.32
CA ALA A 488 -30.77 19.26 20.37
C ALA A 488 -30.33 17.79 20.54
N GLN A 489 -30.10 17.07 19.46
CA GLN A 489 -29.62 15.69 19.51
C GLN A 489 -28.23 15.60 20.18
N ILE A 490 -27.26 16.48 19.82
CA ILE A 490 -25.94 16.53 20.45
C ILE A 490 -26.04 16.68 21.96
N LYS A 491 -26.96 17.56 22.44
CA LYS A 491 -27.16 17.82 23.87
C LYS A 491 -27.90 16.65 24.56
N GLU A 492 -28.98 16.14 23.97
CA GLU A 492 -29.77 15.03 24.51
C GLU A 492 -28.95 13.75 24.68
N LYS A 493 -28.12 13.44 23.70
CA LYS A 493 -27.24 12.24 23.70
C LYS A 493 -25.98 12.43 24.52
N ASP A 494 -25.70 13.64 25.02
CA ASP A 494 -24.53 14.00 25.85
C ASP A 494 -23.20 13.65 25.19
N TYR A 495 -23.07 13.95 23.89
CA TYR A 495 -21.85 13.65 23.11
C TYR A 495 -20.61 14.37 23.66
N ALA A 496 -20.79 15.49 24.37
CA ALA A 496 -19.72 16.24 25.04
C ALA A 496 -18.94 15.44 26.10
N LEU A 497 -19.49 14.33 26.60
CA LEU A 497 -18.80 13.45 27.57
C LEU A 497 -17.43 12.96 27.07
N ARG A 498 -17.26 12.82 25.75
CA ARG A 498 -16.00 12.43 25.14
C ARG A 498 -14.85 13.37 25.50
N PHE A 499 -15.12 14.66 25.57
CA PHE A 499 -14.10 15.67 25.87
C PHE A 499 -13.87 15.91 27.36
N ARG A 500 -14.80 15.45 28.20
CA ARG A 500 -14.75 15.70 29.65
C ARG A 500 -14.01 14.65 30.46
N GLY A 501 -13.32 13.70 29.77
CA GLY A 501 -12.53 12.65 30.42
C GLY A 501 -13.35 11.58 31.17
N LYS A 502 -14.64 11.46 30.87
CA LYS A 502 -15.53 10.49 31.53
C LYS A 502 -15.79 9.21 30.70
N THR A 503 -15.19 9.11 29.51
CA THR A 503 -15.32 7.98 28.60
C THR A 503 -13.92 7.47 28.17
N ALA A 504 -13.78 6.84 27.03
CA ALA A 504 -12.53 6.23 26.56
C ALA A 504 -11.34 7.19 26.43
N GLU A 505 -11.60 8.47 26.20
CA GLU A 505 -10.54 9.49 26.22
C GLU A 505 -10.11 9.79 27.66
N LYS A 506 -8.87 9.43 28.00
CA LYS A 506 -8.30 9.67 29.36
C LYS A 506 -7.93 11.13 29.61
N ASN A 507 -7.72 11.91 28.56
CA ASN A 507 -7.30 13.29 28.64
C ASN A 507 -8.51 14.24 28.63
N LYS A 508 -8.46 15.25 29.46
CA LYS A 508 -9.48 16.29 29.52
C LYS A 508 -9.09 17.44 28.60
N TYR A 509 -9.95 17.74 27.65
CA TYR A 509 -9.83 18.93 26.82
C TYR A 509 -10.27 20.18 27.60
N THR A 510 -9.58 21.28 27.38
CA THR A 510 -9.82 22.56 28.11
C THR A 510 -10.32 23.69 27.21
N GLY A 511 -10.33 23.51 25.90
CA GLY A 511 -10.96 24.44 24.95
C GLY A 511 -12.48 24.39 25.01
N ARG A 512 -13.11 25.29 24.27
CA ARG A 512 -14.58 25.28 24.12
C ARG A 512 -15.06 24.01 23.44
N ILE A 513 -16.26 23.57 23.72
CA ILE A 513 -16.92 22.49 22.97
C ILE A 513 -18.01 23.13 22.11
N LEU A 514 -17.81 23.08 20.79
CA LEU A 514 -18.74 23.63 19.81
C LEU A 514 -19.65 22.52 19.28
N ALA A 515 -20.96 22.66 19.47
CA ALA A 515 -21.96 21.84 18.81
C ALA A 515 -22.34 22.50 17.49
N VAL A 516 -22.21 21.76 16.38
CA VAL A 516 -22.47 22.24 15.02
C VAL A 516 -23.62 21.43 14.43
N GLY A 517 -24.68 22.08 14.02
CA GLY A 517 -25.77 21.50 13.24
C GLY A 517 -25.68 22.01 11.79
N ILE A 518 -25.71 21.09 10.84
CA ILE A 518 -25.81 21.40 9.39
C ILE A 518 -27.06 20.69 8.87
N SER A 519 -27.93 21.42 8.21
CA SER A 519 -29.16 20.88 7.65
C SER A 519 -29.27 21.15 6.16
N TYR A 520 -30.02 20.29 5.46
CA TYR A 520 -30.42 20.43 4.07
C TYR A 520 -31.91 20.15 3.91
N ASN A 521 -32.62 21.05 3.25
CA ASN A 521 -34.02 20.89 2.90
C ASN A 521 -34.16 20.52 1.43
N LYS A 522 -34.75 19.34 1.14
CA LYS A 522 -34.91 18.82 -0.21
C LYS A 522 -35.90 19.61 -1.07
N GLU A 523 -36.92 20.25 -0.45
CA GLU A 523 -37.94 21.03 -1.18
C GLU A 523 -37.38 22.38 -1.60
N THR A 524 -36.77 23.13 -0.66
CA THR A 524 -36.23 24.48 -0.95
C THR A 524 -34.85 24.43 -1.56
N LYS A 525 -34.11 23.30 -1.42
CA LYS A 525 -32.70 23.10 -1.81
C LYS A 525 -31.75 24.05 -1.07
N GLU A 526 -32.10 24.42 0.11
CA GLU A 526 -31.34 25.32 0.97
C GLU A 526 -30.63 24.56 2.07
N HIS A 527 -29.47 25.06 2.44
CA HIS A 527 -28.72 24.64 3.61
C HIS A 527 -28.85 25.66 4.70
N ASP A 528 -28.80 25.20 5.94
CA ASP A 528 -28.68 26.05 7.11
C ASP A 528 -27.68 25.48 8.12
N CYS A 529 -27.03 26.37 8.84
CA CYS A 529 -25.98 26.02 9.80
C CYS A 529 -26.21 26.72 11.13
N LYS A 530 -25.96 25.99 12.22
CA LYS A 530 -26.00 26.53 13.58
C LYS A 530 -24.78 26.05 14.38
N VAL A 531 -24.23 26.95 15.18
CA VAL A 531 -23.10 26.67 16.08
C VAL A 531 -23.44 27.18 17.48
N GLU A 532 -23.40 26.31 18.47
CA GLU A 532 -23.57 26.63 19.87
C GLU A 532 -22.37 26.12 20.70
N GLU A 533 -22.05 26.84 21.77
CA GLU A 533 -21.10 26.37 22.77
C GLU A 533 -21.84 25.60 23.86
N ILE A 534 -21.31 24.41 24.25
CA ILE A 534 -21.97 23.50 25.19
C ILE A 534 -21.09 23.03 26.34
#